data_f98f9c4da3f896215e0faf4f1bc99910
#
_entry.id   f98f9c4da3f896215e0faf4f1bc99910
#
_cell.length_a   1.000
_cell.length_b   1.000
_cell.length_c   1.000
_cell.angle_alpha   90.00
_cell.angle_beta   90.00
_cell.angle_gamma   90.00
#
_symmetry.space_group_name_H-M   'P 1'
#
loop_
_entity.id
_entity.type
_entity.pdbx_description
1 polymer ?
#
loop_
_entity_poly.entity_id
_entity_poly.type
_entity_poly.pdbx_seq_one_letter_code
_entity_poly.pdbx_strand_id
1 'polypeptide(L)'
;MNVKAGSLAWLSRLNFCLADVRDGLGPFLGVFLMGHGWAADDIGYVMTLGGIAGMLATTPAGALTDAVRAKRLVVGLGSVLVVAGSLLLLISPGFAVTALSQVGTGIVGAIIGPAIAGLTLGIVGQQGLPAQLGRNEAWNHAGNVFSATLAGALGYYWGLPAVFVLMAVMAVASLLCLSRIRPGDIDHDVARGLDPQHAGGKPQTSTWRVLASSRPLMLLALAMMLFHLSNAAMLPLLGQSAVSRGGADPALYTALTVIVAQLVMIPTALLAGRFADRKGYWLLITIALTALPLRGMVAGVWDSPWALLPVQMLDGVGAGLLGVALPGAVARILQGSGHINIGLGAVTTIQSIGAAMSPALAGVVARHYGYGAAFAVLTGIALLALVVWAWLAERRDHAAGRAAVVAALK
;
A
#
# COMPACT_ATOMS: atom_id res chain seq x y z
N MET A 1 33.00 -16.25 -1.27
CA MET A 1 31.78 -15.43 -1.02
C MET A 1 31.14 -15.12 -2.35
N ASN A 2 29.88 -15.48 -2.54
CA ASN A 2 29.17 -15.26 -3.80
C ASN A 2 29.12 -13.75 -4.09
N VAL A 3 29.68 -13.30 -5.21
CA VAL A 3 29.82 -11.87 -5.57
C VAL A 3 28.47 -11.14 -5.49
N LYS A 4 27.40 -11.79 -5.88
CA LYS A 4 26.02 -11.27 -5.79
C LYS A 4 25.49 -11.08 -4.35
N ALA A 5 26.07 -11.77 -3.33
CA ALA A 5 25.60 -11.65 -1.94
C ALA A 5 25.78 -10.21 -1.40
N GLY A 6 26.83 -9.52 -1.81
CA GLY A 6 27.06 -8.11 -1.46
C GLY A 6 25.97 -7.20 -2.01
N SER A 7 25.63 -7.32 -3.29
CA SER A 7 24.57 -6.51 -3.93
C SER A 7 23.19 -6.81 -3.34
N LEU A 8 22.89 -8.05 -2.93
CA LEU A 8 21.66 -8.42 -2.25
C LEU A 8 21.54 -7.79 -0.85
N ALA A 9 22.62 -7.75 -0.09
CA ALA A 9 22.63 -7.08 1.20
C ALA A 9 22.38 -5.56 1.06
N TRP A 10 22.95 -4.92 0.05
CA TRP A 10 22.69 -3.52 -0.22
C TRP A 10 21.29 -3.26 -0.76
N LEU A 11 20.71 -4.19 -1.54
CA LEU A 11 19.32 -4.12 -1.99
C LEU A 11 18.34 -4.18 -0.81
N SER A 12 18.60 -5.04 0.17
CA SER A 12 17.78 -5.11 1.40
C SER A 12 17.86 -3.80 2.20
N ARG A 13 19.07 -3.25 2.40
CA ARG A 13 19.26 -1.95 3.06
C ARG A 13 18.62 -0.80 2.28
N LEU A 14 18.65 -0.86 0.95
CA LEU A 14 17.96 0.09 0.09
C LEU A 14 16.45 0.09 0.36
N ASN A 15 15.81 -1.08 0.44
CA ASN A 15 14.38 -1.18 0.76
C ASN A 15 14.06 -0.64 2.15
N PHE A 16 14.94 -0.85 3.14
CA PHE A 16 14.82 -0.26 4.47
C PHE A 16 14.81 1.28 4.42
N CYS A 17 15.78 1.88 3.73
CA CYS A 17 15.86 3.34 3.66
C CYS A 17 14.75 3.94 2.79
N LEU A 18 14.35 3.26 1.69
CA LEU A 18 13.30 3.72 0.80
C LEU A 18 11.90 3.66 1.44
N ALA A 19 11.71 2.90 2.51
CA ALA A 19 10.44 2.85 3.21
C ALA A 19 9.99 4.26 3.67
N ASP A 20 10.90 5.04 4.25
CA ASP A 20 10.62 6.41 4.67
C ASP A 20 10.39 7.37 3.48
N VAL A 21 11.21 7.24 2.44
CA VAL A 21 11.11 8.09 1.23
C VAL A 21 9.77 7.90 0.52
N ARG A 22 9.24 6.66 0.48
CA ARG A 22 7.99 6.34 -0.20
C ARG A 22 6.76 6.63 0.63
N ASP A 23 6.81 6.27 1.90
CA ASP A 23 5.61 6.16 2.75
C ASP A 23 5.69 7.05 4.00
N GLY A 24 6.89 7.55 4.36
CA GLY A 24 7.15 8.21 5.64
C GLY A 24 6.37 9.51 5.86
N LEU A 25 6.24 10.35 4.85
CA LEU A 25 5.50 11.62 4.97
C LEU A 25 3.98 11.40 4.97
N GLY A 26 3.47 10.38 4.31
CA GLY A 26 2.05 10.16 4.11
C GLY A 26 1.19 10.31 5.38
N PRO A 27 1.48 9.59 6.47
CA PRO A 27 0.78 9.73 7.74
C PRO A 27 0.90 11.11 8.38
N PHE A 28 2.08 11.76 8.27
CA PHE A 28 2.38 13.05 8.90
C PHE A 28 1.85 14.25 8.11
N LEU A 29 1.62 14.10 6.80
CA LEU A 29 1.19 15.19 5.93
C LEU A 29 -0.10 15.84 6.44
N GLY A 30 -1.10 15.04 6.79
CA GLY A 30 -2.40 15.55 7.26
C GLY A 30 -2.26 16.42 8.51
N VAL A 31 -1.50 15.97 9.51
CA VAL A 31 -1.28 16.73 10.74
C VAL A 31 -0.35 17.94 10.53
N PHE A 32 0.61 17.86 9.59
CA PHE A 32 1.44 19.00 9.20
C PHE A 32 0.61 20.11 8.57
N LEU A 33 -0.27 19.79 7.63
CA LEU A 33 -1.16 20.76 6.97
C LEU A 33 -2.18 21.36 7.93
N MET A 34 -2.74 20.55 8.86
CA MET A 34 -3.59 21.07 9.93
C MET A 34 -2.87 22.12 10.80
N GLY A 35 -1.60 21.88 11.12
CA GLY A 35 -0.76 22.84 11.86
C GLY A 35 -0.58 24.18 11.12
N HIS A 36 -0.81 24.19 9.79
CA HIS A 36 -0.81 25.40 8.94
C HIS A 36 -2.22 25.95 8.66
N GLY A 37 -3.23 25.50 9.40
CA GLY A 37 -4.60 26.00 9.32
C GLY A 37 -5.44 25.40 8.21
N TRP A 38 -5.02 24.28 7.60
CA TRP A 38 -5.79 23.63 6.56
C TRP A 38 -7.03 22.92 7.11
N ALA A 39 -8.12 22.99 6.37
CA ALA A 39 -9.32 22.25 6.65
C ALA A 39 -9.20 20.76 6.19
N ALA A 40 -10.00 19.89 6.79
CA ALA A 40 -9.93 18.45 6.53
C ALA A 40 -10.26 18.09 5.06
N ASP A 41 -11.16 18.84 4.41
CA ASP A 41 -11.52 18.66 3.01
C ASP A 41 -10.36 19.04 2.06
N ASP A 42 -9.68 20.15 2.30
CA ASP A 42 -8.52 20.58 1.50
C ASP A 42 -7.39 19.55 1.60
N ILE A 43 -7.12 19.04 2.80
CA ILE A 43 -6.17 17.92 3.01
C ILE A 43 -6.61 16.69 2.22
N GLY A 44 -7.88 16.32 2.31
CA GLY A 44 -8.48 15.22 1.57
C GLY A 44 -8.32 15.37 0.06
N TYR A 45 -8.56 16.55 -0.48
CA TYR A 45 -8.42 16.82 -1.92
C TYR A 45 -6.99 16.66 -2.41
N VAL A 46 -6.00 17.23 -1.74
CA VAL A 46 -4.59 17.10 -2.19
C VAL A 46 -4.09 15.67 -2.08
N MET A 47 -4.48 14.92 -1.05
CA MET A 47 -4.15 13.50 -0.92
C MET A 47 -4.80 12.67 -2.03
N THR A 48 -6.06 12.96 -2.35
CA THR A 48 -6.78 12.31 -3.45
C THR A 48 -6.13 12.61 -4.80
N LEU A 49 -5.72 13.85 -5.07
CA LEU A 49 -5.00 14.21 -6.30
C LEU A 49 -3.71 13.39 -6.45
N GLY A 50 -2.94 13.23 -5.38
CA GLY A 50 -1.75 12.37 -5.36
C GLY A 50 -2.08 10.91 -5.64
N GLY A 51 -3.13 10.38 -5.00
CA GLY A 51 -3.60 9.01 -5.21
C GLY A 51 -4.05 8.74 -6.65
N ILE A 52 -4.84 9.65 -7.23
CA ILE A 52 -5.28 9.56 -8.64
C ILE A 52 -4.09 9.63 -9.60
N ALA A 53 -3.16 10.55 -9.36
CA ALA A 53 -1.96 10.69 -10.18
C ALA A 53 -1.11 9.42 -10.15
N GLY A 54 -0.88 8.83 -8.97
CA GLY A 54 -0.18 7.56 -8.82
C GLY A 54 -0.89 6.40 -9.50
N MET A 55 -2.21 6.31 -9.35
CA MET A 55 -3.03 5.29 -10.01
C MET A 55 -2.92 5.38 -11.54
N LEU A 56 -3.09 6.57 -12.11
CA LEU A 56 -2.99 6.79 -13.55
C LEU A 56 -1.57 6.54 -14.08
N ALA A 57 -0.55 6.85 -13.27
CA ALA A 57 0.84 6.63 -13.62
C ALA A 57 1.26 5.15 -13.56
N THR A 58 0.55 4.28 -12.85
CA THR A 58 0.99 2.89 -12.59
C THR A 58 1.27 2.12 -13.89
N THR A 59 0.36 2.16 -14.87
CA THR A 59 0.55 1.45 -16.16
C THR A 59 1.70 2.04 -16.99
N PRO A 60 1.76 3.35 -17.25
CA PRO A 60 2.89 3.92 -18.00
C PRO A 60 4.22 3.80 -17.23
N ALA A 61 4.20 3.83 -15.89
CA ALA A 61 5.37 3.60 -15.06
C ALA A 61 5.93 2.18 -15.22
N GLY A 62 5.07 1.17 -15.24
CA GLY A 62 5.46 -0.22 -15.53
C GLY A 62 6.15 -0.32 -16.90
N ALA A 63 5.50 0.20 -17.96
CA ALA A 63 6.06 0.19 -19.32
C ALA A 63 7.40 0.96 -19.40
N LEU A 64 7.51 2.12 -18.73
CA LEU A 64 8.75 2.89 -18.67
C LEU A 64 9.86 2.09 -17.99
N THR A 65 9.57 1.46 -16.85
CA THR A 65 10.57 0.68 -16.13
C THR A 65 11.01 -0.55 -16.90
N ASP A 66 10.14 -1.18 -17.67
CA ASP A 66 10.51 -2.30 -18.54
C ASP A 66 11.39 -1.84 -19.73
N ALA A 67 11.13 -0.66 -20.28
CA ALA A 67 11.91 -0.10 -21.39
C ALA A 67 13.33 0.34 -20.96
N VAL A 68 13.50 0.87 -19.72
CA VAL A 68 14.75 1.47 -19.25
C VAL A 68 15.72 0.42 -18.70
N ARG A 69 16.97 0.40 -19.21
CA ARG A 69 18.05 -0.43 -18.67
C ARG A 69 18.57 0.11 -17.33
N ALA A 70 18.62 1.43 -17.17
CA ALA A 70 19.22 2.10 -16.02
C ALA A 70 18.29 2.15 -14.79
N LYS A 71 17.76 1.01 -14.34
CA LYS A 71 16.80 0.94 -13.21
C LYS A 71 17.31 1.59 -11.92
N ARG A 72 18.64 1.51 -11.66
CA ARG A 72 19.29 2.20 -10.53
C ARG A 72 19.11 3.71 -10.61
N LEU A 73 19.30 4.30 -11.80
CA LEU A 73 19.13 5.73 -12.02
C LEU A 73 17.67 6.13 -11.80
N VAL A 74 16.72 5.32 -12.28
CA VAL A 74 15.28 5.55 -12.08
C VAL A 74 14.91 5.60 -10.59
N VAL A 75 15.38 4.64 -9.79
CA VAL A 75 15.15 4.62 -8.34
C VAL A 75 15.81 5.84 -7.67
N GLY A 76 17.05 6.17 -8.04
CA GLY A 76 17.78 7.30 -7.47
C GLY A 76 17.12 8.65 -7.78
N LEU A 77 16.81 8.91 -9.05
CA LEU A 77 16.14 10.15 -9.47
C LEU A 77 14.72 10.23 -8.83
N GLY A 78 13.99 9.12 -8.82
CA GLY A 78 12.70 9.06 -8.17
C GLY A 78 12.77 9.45 -6.68
N SER A 79 13.74 8.91 -5.95
CA SER A 79 13.94 9.25 -4.53
C SER A 79 14.24 10.73 -4.33
N VAL A 80 15.11 11.32 -5.18
CA VAL A 80 15.43 12.75 -5.12
C VAL A 80 14.19 13.61 -5.43
N LEU A 81 13.41 13.24 -6.44
CA LEU A 81 12.22 13.99 -6.84
C LEU A 81 11.13 13.97 -5.78
N VAL A 82 10.90 12.81 -5.14
CA VAL A 82 9.94 12.70 -4.02
C VAL A 82 10.35 13.62 -2.88
N VAL A 83 11.62 13.57 -2.47
CA VAL A 83 12.13 14.40 -1.37
C VAL A 83 12.11 15.88 -1.74
N ALA A 84 12.57 16.25 -2.93
CA ALA A 84 12.53 17.64 -3.37
C ALA A 84 11.10 18.18 -3.41
N GLY A 85 10.15 17.42 -3.95
CA GLY A 85 8.72 17.77 -3.95
C GLY A 85 8.16 17.93 -2.54
N SER A 86 8.56 17.07 -1.61
CA SER A 86 8.11 17.15 -0.22
C SER A 86 8.74 18.34 0.53
N LEU A 87 10.03 18.62 0.32
CA LEU A 87 10.71 19.77 0.94
C LEU A 87 10.15 21.13 0.51
N LEU A 88 9.54 21.22 -0.68
CA LEU A 88 8.83 22.43 -1.10
C LEU A 88 7.71 22.83 -0.13
N LEU A 89 7.09 21.87 0.56
CA LEU A 89 6.05 22.13 1.55
C LEU A 89 6.54 22.89 2.78
N LEU A 90 7.82 22.77 3.12
CA LEU A 90 8.43 23.55 4.21
C LEU A 90 8.56 25.03 3.85
N ILE A 91 8.69 25.35 2.55
CA ILE A 91 8.87 26.73 2.07
C ILE A 91 7.49 27.39 1.86
N SER A 92 6.55 26.67 1.28
CA SER A 92 5.23 27.19 0.97
C SER A 92 4.17 26.08 1.01
N PRO A 93 3.52 25.85 2.16
CA PRO A 93 2.47 24.85 2.29
C PRO A 93 1.12 25.36 1.74
N GLY A 94 1.13 26.09 0.62
CA GLY A 94 -0.08 26.53 -0.06
C GLY A 94 -0.70 25.42 -0.91
N PHE A 95 -2.01 25.53 -1.21
CA PHE A 95 -2.79 24.48 -1.92
C PHE A 95 -2.13 24.04 -3.23
N ALA A 96 -1.76 24.97 -4.09
CA ALA A 96 -1.16 24.66 -5.40
C ALA A 96 0.18 23.92 -5.27
N VAL A 97 1.06 24.35 -4.34
CA VAL A 97 2.35 23.72 -4.11
C VAL A 97 2.17 22.33 -3.53
N THR A 98 1.25 22.17 -2.57
CA THR A 98 0.95 20.88 -1.97
C THR A 98 0.34 19.93 -2.98
N ALA A 99 -0.62 20.37 -3.79
CA ALA A 99 -1.23 19.58 -4.85
C ALA A 99 -0.18 19.12 -5.87
N LEU A 100 0.70 20.03 -6.33
CA LEU A 100 1.80 19.69 -7.24
C LEU A 100 2.77 18.69 -6.62
N SER A 101 3.15 18.88 -5.36
CA SER A 101 3.99 17.93 -4.61
C SER A 101 3.33 16.56 -4.53
N GLN A 102 2.04 16.47 -4.17
CA GLN A 102 1.34 15.20 -4.04
C GLN A 102 1.15 14.49 -5.39
N VAL A 103 0.83 15.23 -6.46
CA VAL A 103 0.77 14.68 -7.82
C VAL A 103 2.14 14.16 -8.25
N GLY A 104 3.20 14.95 -8.05
CA GLY A 104 4.57 14.55 -8.38
C GLY A 104 5.03 13.31 -7.60
N THR A 105 4.83 13.29 -6.29
CA THR A 105 5.19 12.14 -5.44
C THR A 105 4.37 10.90 -5.78
N GLY A 106 3.07 11.05 -6.11
CA GLY A 106 2.22 9.96 -6.56
C GLY A 106 2.72 9.33 -7.86
N ILE A 107 3.04 10.14 -8.87
CA ILE A 107 3.58 9.66 -10.16
C ILE A 107 4.93 8.96 -9.95
N VAL A 108 5.83 9.58 -9.21
CA VAL A 108 7.18 9.04 -8.97
C VAL A 108 7.12 7.78 -8.11
N GLY A 109 6.25 7.74 -7.10
CA GLY A 109 6.00 6.56 -6.26
C GLY A 109 5.57 5.35 -7.08
N ALA A 110 4.72 5.57 -8.10
CA ALA A 110 4.28 4.52 -9.03
C ALA A 110 5.44 3.94 -9.87
N ILE A 111 6.53 4.69 -10.08
CA ILE A 111 7.70 4.24 -10.85
C ILE A 111 8.71 3.47 -9.98
N ILE A 112 8.91 3.89 -8.73
CA ILE A 112 9.95 3.32 -7.84
C ILE A 112 9.69 1.83 -7.57
N GLY A 113 8.44 1.44 -7.28
CA GLY A 113 8.09 0.05 -6.97
C GLY A 113 8.47 -0.95 -8.09
N PRO A 114 7.96 -0.77 -9.32
CA PRO A 114 8.36 -1.59 -10.46
C PRO A 114 9.86 -1.56 -10.76
N ALA A 115 10.52 -0.41 -10.58
CA ALA A 115 11.97 -0.29 -10.79
C ALA A 115 12.78 -1.14 -9.79
N ILE A 116 12.37 -1.18 -8.51
CA ILE A 116 12.98 -2.06 -7.49
C ILE A 116 12.70 -3.52 -7.79
N ALA A 117 11.47 -3.87 -8.18
CA ALA A 117 11.12 -5.23 -8.56
C ALA A 117 11.96 -5.71 -9.76
N GLY A 118 12.10 -4.88 -10.80
CA GLY A 118 12.96 -5.18 -11.94
C GLY A 118 14.44 -5.28 -11.58
N LEU A 119 14.94 -4.41 -10.70
CA LEU A 119 16.30 -4.48 -10.17
C LEU A 119 16.53 -5.79 -9.40
N THR A 120 15.56 -6.18 -8.57
CA THR A 120 15.59 -7.43 -7.82
C THR A 120 15.65 -8.62 -8.79
N LEU A 121 14.78 -8.64 -9.79
CA LEU A 121 14.73 -9.68 -10.81
C LEU A 121 16.06 -9.82 -11.56
N GLY A 122 16.67 -8.70 -11.97
CA GLY A 122 17.96 -8.70 -12.66
C GLY A 122 19.11 -9.27 -11.82
N ILE A 123 19.06 -9.15 -10.49
CA ILE A 123 20.09 -9.68 -9.60
C ILE A 123 19.90 -11.17 -9.32
N VAL A 124 18.65 -11.61 -9.00
CA VAL A 124 18.38 -12.97 -8.51
C VAL A 124 17.82 -13.93 -9.57
N GLY A 125 17.37 -13.41 -10.69
CA GLY A 125 16.66 -14.19 -11.70
C GLY A 125 15.24 -14.60 -11.27
N GLN A 126 14.51 -15.29 -12.16
CA GLN A 126 13.12 -15.72 -11.91
C GLN A 126 12.99 -16.66 -10.70
N GLN A 127 13.91 -17.61 -10.53
CA GLN A 127 13.85 -18.59 -9.46
C GLN A 127 14.06 -17.99 -8.07
N GLY A 128 14.94 -16.99 -7.95
CA GLY A 128 15.23 -16.31 -6.68
C GLY A 128 14.27 -15.19 -6.34
N LEU A 129 13.44 -14.74 -7.30
CA LEU A 129 12.59 -13.55 -7.16
C LEU A 129 11.61 -13.62 -5.99
N PRO A 130 10.81 -14.70 -5.80
CA PRO A 130 9.83 -14.73 -4.71
C PRO A 130 10.47 -14.59 -3.32
N ALA A 131 11.56 -15.32 -3.08
CA ALA A 131 12.26 -15.27 -1.81
C ALA A 131 12.89 -13.91 -1.53
N GLN A 132 13.45 -13.25 -2.57
CA GLN A 132 14.07 -11.94 -2.41
C GLN A 132 13.02 -10.84 -2.27
N LEU A 133 11.88 -10.91 -2.96
CA LEU A 133 10.76 -9.97 -2.75
C LEU A 133 10.24 -10.06 -1.31
N GLY A 134 10.04 -11.25 -0.77
CA GLY A 134 9.66 -11.41 0.64
C GLY A 134 10.69 -10.80 1.61
N ARG A 135 12.00 -10.94 1.32
CA ARG A 135 13.06 -10.30 2.10
C ARG A 135 13.02 -8.77 1.97
N ASN A 136 12.81 -8.25 0.75
CA ASN A 136 12.69 -6.80 0.52
C ASN A 136 11.52 -6.21 1.31
N GLU A 137 10.36 -6.87 1.34
CA GLU A 137 9.21 -6.45 2.12
C GLU A 137 9.48 -6.48 3.63
N ALA A 138 10.17 -7.51 4.14
CA ALA A 138 10.56 -7.55 5.54
C ALA A 138 11.47 -6.36 5.93
N TRP A 139 12.43 -5.98 5.06
CA TRP A 139 13.27 -4.81 5.27
C TRP A 139 12.50 -3.51 5.13
N ASN A 140 11.52 -3.44 4.22
CA ASN A 140 10.62 -2.29 4.06
C ASN A 140 9.78 -2.06 5.35
N HIS A 141 9.18 -3.12 5.90
CA HIS A 141 8.45 -3.03 7.17
C HIS A 141 9.34 -2.62 8.35
N ALA A 142 10.55 -3.16 8.43
CA ALA A 142 11.53 -2.74 9.44
C ALA A 142 11.91 -1.26 9.28
N GLY A 143 12.07 -0.79 8.04
CA GLY A 143 12.30 0.61 7.71
C GLY A 143 11.14 1.51 8.14
N ASN A 144 9.91 1.11 7.88
CA ASN A 144 8.71 1.86 8.29
C ASN A 144 8.62 2.01 9.82
N VAL A 145 8.89 0.93 10.59
CA VAL A 145 8.91 1.02 12.06
C VAL A 145 10.02 1.94 12.54
N PHE A 146 11.22 1.81 11.98
CA PHE A 146 12.38 2.65 12.32
C PHE A 146 12.11 4.12 12.02
N SER A 147 11.66 4.42 10.80
CA SER A 147 11.37 5.79 10.36
C SER A 147 10.24 6.41 11.15
N ALA A 148 9.15 5.69 11.40
CA ALA A 148 8.05 6.19 12.21
C ALA A 148 8.50 6.49 13.65
N THR A 149 9.36 5.64 14.24
CA THR A 149 9.91 5.86 15.57
C THR A 149 10.77 7.12 15.63
N LEU A 150 11.68 7.30 14.65
CA LEU A 150 12.51 8.49 14.56
C LEU A 150 11.69 9.74 14.22
N ALA A 151 10.75 9.65 13.27
CA ALA A 151 9.89 10.77 12.90
C ALA A 151 9.05 11.25 14.10
N GLY A 152 8.51 10.32 14.89
CA GLY A 152 7.79 10.65 16.12
C GLY A 152 8.67 11.35 17.15
N ALA A 153 9.87 10.82 17.42
CA ALA A 153 10.81 11.40 18.36
C ALA A 153 11.32 12.77 17.88
N LEU A 154 11.79 12.85 16.64
CA LEU A 154 12.29 14.11 16.06
C LEU A 154 11.20 15.16 15.96
N GLY A 155 9.98 14.75 15.55
CA GLY A 155 8.83 15.64 15.47
C GLY A 155 8.37 16.15 16.84
N TYR A 156 8.47 15.34 17.88
CA TYR A 156 8.16 15.75 19.25
C TYR A 156 9.15 16.80 19.79
N TYR A 157 10.47 16.60 19.60
CA TYR A 157 11.49 17.49 20.14
C TYR A 157 11.75 18.74 19.28
N TRP A 158 11.64 18.63 17.95
CA TRP A 158 11.98 19.69 16.98
C TRP A 158 10.85 20.10 16.05
N GLY A 159 9.65 19.55 16.25
CA GLY A 159 8.47 19.83 15.46
C GLY A 159 8.41 19.04 14.14
N LEU A 160 7.24 19.04 13.51
CA LEU A 160 6.97 18.29 12.27
C LEU A 160 7.94 18.56 11.11
N PRO A 161 8.56 19.76 10.94
CA PRO A 161 9.60 19.95 9.92
C PRO A 161 10.78 18.96 10.03
N ALA A 162 11.08 18.45 11.21
CA ALA A 162 12.16 17.46 11.39
C ALA A 162 11.88 16.12 10.69
N VAL A 163 10.61 15.77 10.47
CA VAL A 163 10.20 14.59 9.70
C VAL A 163 10.68 14.69 8.23
N PHE A 164 10.60 15.88 7.64
CA PHE A 164 11.08 16.13 6.28
C PHE A 164 12.61 16.04 6.19
N VAL A 165 13.32 16.49 7.23
CA VAL A 165 14.78 16.33 7.32
C VAL A 165 15.16 14.87 7.42
N LEU A 166 14.45 14.07 8.24
CA LEU A 166 14.65 12.63 8.33
C LEU A 166 14.48 11.97 6.95
N MET A 167 13.41 12.30 6.22
CA MET A 167 13.18 11.79 4.88
C MET A 167 14.33 12.13 3.91
N ALA A 168 14.88 13.34 3.99
CA ALA A 168 16.06 13.72 3.19
C ALA A 168 17.30 12.89 3.57
N VAL A 169 17.55 12.65 4.85
CA VAL A 169 18.63 11.79 5.34
C VAL A 169 18.45 10.34 4.85
N MET A 170 17.24 9.81 4.93
CA MET A 170 16.93 8.45 4.46
C MET A 170 17.07 8.34 2.92
N ALA A 171 16.74 9.41 2.18
CA ALA A 171 17.00 9.45 0.73
C ALA A 171 18.49 9.41 0.41
N VAL A 172 19.32 10.19 1.12
CA VAL A 172 20.78 10.14 0.96
C VAL A 172 21.30 8.73 1.29
N ALA A 173 20.84 8.12 2.37
CA ALA A 173 21.18 6.74 2.72
C ALA A 173 20.75 5.75 1.62
N SER A 174 19.55 5.95 1.02
CA SER A 174 19.07 5.16 -0.12
C SER A 174 20.00 5.28 -1.34
N LEU A 175 20.44 6.49 -1.68
CA LEU A 175 21.38 6.73 -2.77
C LEU A 175 22.74 6.07 -2.50
N LEU A 176 23.22 6.11 -1.26
CA LEU A 176 24.45 5.41 -0.85
C LEU A 176 24.30 3.90 -0.97
N CYS A 177 23.17 3.32 -0.53
CA CYS A 177 22.90 1.90 -0.72
C CYS A 177 22.86 1.53 -2.22
N LEU A 178 22.20 2.36 -3.02
CA LEU A 178 22.04 2.16 -4.45
C LEU A 178 23.40 2.23 -5.19
N SER A 179 24.32 3.13 -4.78
CA SER A 179 25.65 3.24 -5.35
C SER A 179 26.52 1.99 -5.10
N ARG A 180 26.25 1.27 -4.00
CA ARG A 180 26.97 0.04 -3.61
C ARG A 180 26.47 -1.22 -4.30
N ILE A 181 25.32 -1.18 -4.96
CA ILE A 181 24.85 -2.28 -5.83
C ILE A 181 25.70 -2.26 -7.10
N ARG A 182 26.43 -3.33 -7.37
CA ARG A 182 27.34 -3.40 -8.53
C ARG A 182 26.58 -3.51 -9.84
N PRO A 183 26.86 -2.67 -10.87
CA PRO A 183 26.18 -2.78 -12.16
C PRO A 183 26.33 -4.16 -12.82
N GLY A 184 27.51 -4.79 -12.67
CA GLY A 184 27.81 -6.10 -13.25
C GLY A 184 27.04 -7.26 -12.61
N ASP A 185 26.40 -7.06 -11.46
CA ASP A 185 25.55 -8.09 -10.83
C ASP A 185 24.11 -8.10 -11.36
N ILE A 186 23.76 -7.08 -12.19
CA ILE A 186 22.42 -6.87 -12.74
C ILE A 186 22.38 -7.37 -14.17
N ASP A 187 21.62 -8.42 -14.41
CA ASP A 187 21.25 -8.81 -15.77
C ASP A 187 20.14 -7.90 -16.28
N HIS A 188 20.47 -7.00 -17.18
CA HIS A 188 19.54 -5.99 -17.68
C HIS A 188 18.44 -6.56 -18.57
N ASP A 189 18.66 -7.69 -19.23
CA ASP A 189 17.66 -8.29 -20.10
C ASP A 189 16.66 -9.10 -19.26
N VAL A 190 17.15 -9.85 -18.29
CA VAL A 190 16.29 -10.50 -17.26
C VAL A 190 15.50 -9.44 -16.49
N ALA A 191 16.13 -8.34 -16.08
CA ALA A 191 15.49 -7.22 -15.36
C ALA A 191 14.32 -6.57 -16.14
N ARG A 192 14.29 -6.73 -17.46
CA ARG A 192 13.24 -6.26 -18.37
C ARG A 192 12.19 -7.34 -18.68
N GLY A 193 12.31 -8.52 -18.09
CA GLY A 193 11.43 -9.65 -18.39
C GLY A 193 11.67 -10.30 -19.75
N LEU A 194 12.79 -10.00 -20.39
CA LEU A 194 13.20 -10.64 -21.66
C LEU A 194 13.82 -12.00 -21.32
N ASP A 195 13.01 -13.02 -21.21
CA ASP A 195 13.48 -14.40 -21.09
C ASP A 195 13.50 -15.02 -22.49
N PRO A 196 14.67 -15.50 -22.96
CA PRO A 196 14.79 -16.16 -24.26
C PRO A 196 13.89 -17.38 -24.42
N GLN A 197 13.50 -18.02 -23.31
CA GLN A 197 12.64 -19.20 -23.31
C GLN A 197 11.15 -18.89 -23.43
N HIS A 198 10.72 -17.64 -23.26
CA HIS A 198 9.33 -17.20 -23.31
C HIS A 198 9.03 -16.18 -24.42
N ALA A 199 9.90 -16.04 -25.41
CA ALA A 199 9.73 -15.12 -26.56
C ALA A 199 8.57 -15.47 -27.52
N GLY A 200 7.79 -16.51 -27.23
CA GLY A 200 6.56 -16.86 -27.93
C GLY A 200 5.35 -16.18 -27.30
N GLY A 201 5.25 -14.85 -27.43
CA GLY A 201 4.17 -14.08 -26.84
C GLY A 201 2.79 -14.53 -27.33
N LYS A 202 2.00 -15.15 -26.43
CA LYS A 202 0.55 -15.21 -26.61
C LYS A 202 0.02 -13.76 -26.64
N PRO A 203 -0.99 -13.45 -27.49
CA PRO A 203 -1.56 -12.10 -27.53
C PRO A 203 -1.97 -11.67 -26.13
N GLN A 204 -1.49 -10.50 -25.70
CA GLN A 204 -1.81 -9.95 -24.37
C GLN A 204 -3.32 -9.78 -24.26
N THR A 205 -3.96 -10.64 -23.47
CA THR A 205 -5.38 -10.51 -23.16
C THR A 205 -5.58 -9.23 -22.35
N SER A 206 -6.54 -8.40 -22.77
CA SER A 206 -6.84 -7.16 -22.05
C SER A 206 -7.21 -7.45 -20.57
N THR A 207 -6.60 -6.74 -19.65
CA THR A 207 -6.89 -6.79 -18.20
C THR A 207 -8.40 -6.69 -17.91
N TRP A 208 -9.10 -5.80 -18.61
CA TRP A 208 -10.54 -5.60 -18.48
C TRP A 208 -11.36 -6.79 -18.98
N ARG A 209 -10.89 -7.48 -19.99
CA ARG A 209 -11.56 -8.69 -20.51
C ARG A 209 -11.45 -9.84 -19.51
N VAL A 210 -10.29 -10.03 -18.88
CA VAL A 210 -10.11 -11.06 -17.84
C VAL A 210 -11.01 -10.76 -16.64
N LEU A 211 -11.07 -9.51 -16.20
CA LEU A 211 -11.96 -9.09 -15.13
C LEU A 211 -13.44 -9.35 -15.48
N ALA A 212 -13.91 -8.88 -16.65
CA ALA A 212 -15.29 -9.00 -17.09
C ALA A 212 -15.73 -10.46 -17.35
N SER A 213 -14.80 -11.34 -17.71
CA SER A 213 -15.09 -12.77 -17.96
C SER A 213 -15.30 -13.58 -16.68
N SER A 214 -14.87 -13.07 -15.52
CA SER A 214 -14.95 -13.77 -14.23
C SER A 214 -15.78 -13.00 -13.21
N ARG A 215 -17.05 -13.38 -13.07
CA ARG A 215 -17.95 -12.75 -12.08
C ARG A 215 -17.41 -12.82 -10.63
N PRO A 216 -16.80 -13.94 -10.16
CA PRO A 216 -16.16 -13.96 -8.84
C PRO A 216 -15.01 -12.96 -8.71
N LEU A 217 -14.23 -12.77 -9.76
CA LEU A 217 -13.13 -11.81 -9.76
C LEU A 217 -13.64 -10.36 -9.70
N MET A 218 -14.71 -10.04 -10.44
CA MET A 218 -15.35 -8.72 -10.39
C MET A 218 -15.90 -8.40 -9.00
N LEU A 219 -16.54 -9.36 -8.33
CA LEU A 219 -17.09 -9.17 -6.98
C LEU A 219 -15.96 -9.02 -5.95
N LEU A 220 -14.87 -9.78 -6.08
CA LEU A 220 -13.68 -9.61 -5.26
C LEU A 220 -13.07 -8.22 -5.48
N ALA A 221 -12.93 -7.77 -6.72
CA ALA A 221 -12.42 -6.44 -7.05
C ALA A 221 -13.29 -5.33 -6.45
N LEU A 222 -14.62 -5.45 -6.54
CA LEU A 222 -15.56 -4.52 -5.94
C LEU A 222 -15.46 -4.50 -4.40
N ALA A 223 -15.38 -5.67 -3.76
CA ALA A 223 -15.19 -5.77 -2.31
C ALA A 223 -13.87 -5.10 -1.88
N MET A 224 -12.78 -5.30 -2.63
CA MET A 224 -11.49 -4.67 -2.37
C MET A 224 -11.51 -3.16 -2.63
N MET A 225 -12.22 -2.69 -3.64
CA MET A 225 -12.42 -1.26 -3.88
C MET A 225 -13.13 -0.59 -2.71
N LEU A 226 -14.23 -1.18 -2.24
CA LEU A 226 -14.97 -0.67 -1.08
C LEU A 226 -14.14 -0.74 0.21
N PHE A 227 -13.40 -1.82 0.40
CA PHE A 227 -12.47 -1.96 1.52
C PHE A 227 -11.46 -0.80 1.52
N HIS A 228 -10.78 -0.52 0.42
CA HIS A 228 -9.78 0.53 0.34
C HIS A 228 -10.39 1.94 0.35
N LEU A 229 -11.60 2.11 -0.18
CA LEU A 229 -12.38 3.36 -0.06
C LEU A 229 -12.71 3.67 1.41
N SER A 230 -12.98 2.67 2.22
CA SER A 230 -13.15 2.84 3.66
C SER A 230 -11.80 3.02 4.38
N ASN A 231 -10.79 2.23 4.05
CA ASN A 231 -9.57 2.07 4.85
C ASN A 231 -8.55 3.19 4.68
N ALA A 232 -8.33 3.69 3.44
CA ALA A 232 -7.15 4.51 3.12
C ALA A 232 -7.12 5.85 3.88
N ALA A 233 -8.28 6.47 4.13
CA ALA A 233 -8.36 7.71 4.89
C ALA A 233 -8.32 7.51 6.41
N MET A 234 -8.58 6.30 6.92
CA MET A 234 -8.75 6.10 8.37
C MET A 234 -7.50 6.46 9.18
N LEU A 235 -6.30 6.13 8.68
CA LEU A 235 -5.06 6.44 9.39
C LEU A 235 -4.80 7.94 9.48
N PRO A 236 -4.74 8.71 8.37
CA PRO A 236 -4.55 10.15 8.43
C PRO A 236 -5.70 10.86 9.17
N LEU A 237 -6.94 10.41 9.01
CA LEU A 237 -8.09 10.97 9.69
C LEU A 237 -8.03 10.77 11.21
N LEU A 238 -7.52 9.63 11.69
CA LEU A 238 -7.33 9.35 13.10
C LEU A 238 -6.33 10.33 13.72
N GLY A 239 -5.21 10.60 13.05
CA GLY A 239 -4.23 11.59 13.47
C GLY A 239 -4.82 13.00 13.53
N GLN A 240 -5.52 13.42 12.48
CA GLN A 240 -6.20 14.72 12.41
C GLN A 240 -7.25 14.86 13.53
N SER A 241 -8.06 13.84 13.75
CA SER A 241 -9.07 13.82 14.80
C SER A 241 -8.46 13.97 16.20
N ALA A 242 -7.37 13.26 16.49
CA ALA A 242 -6.69 13.35 17.79
C ALA A 242 -6.07 14.73 18.03
N VAL A 243 -5.46 15.32 17.00
CA VAL A 243 -4.87 16.67 17.07
C VAL A 243 -5.94 17.74 17.24
N SER A 244 -7.06 17.65 16.51
CA SER A 244 -8.16 18.63 16.60
C SER A 244 -8.79 18.70 17.99
N ARG A 245 -8.72 17.61 18.77
CA ARG A 245 -9.19 17.53 20.16
C ARG A 245 -8.18 18.04 21.18
N GLY A 246 -6.95 18.38 20.77
CA GLY A 246 -5.89 18.88 21.65
C GLY A 246 -5.34 17.85 22.66
N GLY A 247 -5.64 16.57 22.48
CA GLY A 247 -5.30 15.50 23.43
C GLY A 247 -3.99 14.77 23.18
N ALA A 248 -3.27 15.09 22.07
CA ALA A 248 -2.08 14.35 21.67
C ALA A 248 -1.08 15.23 20.89
N ASP A 249 0.20 14.95 21.08
CA ASP A 249 1.25 15.51 20.23
C ASP A 249 1.09 14.95 18.80
N PRO A 250 1.06 15.81 17.75
CA PRO A 250 0.80 15.37 16.39
C PRO A 250 1.82 14.37 15.86
N ALA A 251 3.11 14.59 16.12
CA ALA A 251 4.19 13.75 15.63
C ALA A 251 4.21 12.39 16.32
N LEU A 252 4.16 12.41 17.66
CA LEU A 252 4.19 11.18 18.45
C LEU A 252 2.96 10.31 18.21
N TYR A 253 1.77 10.91 18.15
CA TYR A 253 0.53 10.18 17.90
C TYR A 253 0.56 9.52 16.52
N THR A 254 0.95 10.27 15.48
CA THR A 254 1.04 9.74 14.12
C THR A 254 2.09 8.62 14.02
N ALA A 255 3.25 8.77 14.67
CA ALA A 255 4.26 7.71 14.72
C ALA A 255 3.71 6.43 15.36
N LEU A 256 3.00 6.55 16.49
CA LEU A 256 2.40 5.41 17.19
C LEU A 256 1.35 4.70 16.32
N THR A 257 0.58 5.43 15.49
CA THR A 257 -0.37 4.77 14.56
C THR A 257 0.35 3.83 13.62
N VAL A 258 1.46 4.25 13.04
CA VAL A 258 2.25 3.42 12.12
C VAL A 258 2.90 2.23 12.86
N ILE A 259 3.54 2.50 13.98
CA ILE A 259 4.27 1.48 14.75
C ILE A 259 3.34 0.35 15.20
N VAL A 260 2.18 0.68 15.80
CA VAL A 260 1.23 -0.33 16.29
C VAL A 260 0.69 -1.17 15.14
N ALA A 261 0.32 -0.55 14.02
CA ALA A 261 -0.16 -1.29 12.85
C ALA A 261 0.91 -2.26 12.31
N GLN A 262 2.15 -1.81 12.17
CA GLN A 262 3.25 -2.63 11.65
C GLN A 262 3.61 -3.79 12.60
N LEU A 263 3.63 -3.55 13.92
CA LEU A 263 3.92 -4.59 14.91
C LEU A 263 2.88 -5.72 14.90
N VAL A 264 1.63 -5.42 14.57
CA VAL A 264 0.57 -6.43 14.44
C VAL A 264 0.56 -7.05 13.03
N MET A 265 0.82 -6.26 12.00
CA MET A 265 0.78 -6.72 10.61
C MET A 265 1.82 -7.82 10.34
N ILE A 266 3.06 -7.67 10.85
CA ILE A 266 4.14 -8.62 10.62
C ILE A 266 3.78 -10.04 11.11
N PRO A 267 3.44 -10.27 12.40
CA PRO A 267 3.08 -11.60 12.87
C PRO A 267 1.79 -12.11 12.21
N THR A 268 0.83 -11.24 11.94
CA THR A 268 -0.42 -11.63 11.25
C THR A 268 -0.16 -12.14 9.85
N ALA A 269 0.70 -11.49 9.07
CA ALA A 269 1.08 -11.94 7.73
C ALA A 269 1.82 -13.30 7.77
N LEU A 270 2.71 -13.49 8.74
CA LEU A 270 3.41 -14.78 8.93
C LEU A 270 2.44 -15.92 9.28
N LEU A 271 1.44 -15.64 10.12
CA LEU A 271 0.41 -16.62 10.48
C LEU A 271 -0.56 -16.87 9.33
N ALA A 272 -0.88 -15.84 8.53
CA ALA A 272 -1.80 -15.94 7.40
C ALA A 272 -1.39 -17.03 6.40
N GLY A 273 -0.09 -17.17 6.10
CA GLY A 273 0.40 -18.23 5.23
C GLY A 273 0.03 -19.63 5.75
N ARG A 274 0.27 -19.88 7.05
CA ARG A 274 -0.05 -21.18 7.69
C ARG A 274 -1.55 -21.45 7.78
N PHE A 275 -2.34 -20.41 8.02
CA PHE A 275 -3.81 -20.53 8.08
C PHE A 275 -4.42 -20.70 6.69
N ALA A 276 -3.85 -20.07 5.65
CA ALA A 276 -4.30 -20.20 4.26
C ALA A 276 -4.27 -21.67 3.80
N ASP A 277 -3.22 -22.42 4.16
CA ASP A 277 -3.08 -23.84 3.81
C ASP A 277 -4.16 -24.71 4.46
N ARG A 278 -4.57 -24.37 5.69
CA ARG A 278 -5.51 -25.17 6.48
C ARG A 278 -6.99 -24.79 6.31
N LYS A 279 -7.27 -23.50 6.27
CA LYS A 279 -8.64 -22.93 6.28
C LYS A 279 -9.02 -22.23 4.98
N GLY A 280 -8.06 -22.03 4.09
CA GLY A 280 -8.23 -21.34 2.81
C GLY A 280 -8.26 -19.82 2.94
N TYR A 281 -8.08 -19.14 1.80
CA TYR A 281 -7.98 -17.67 1.72
C TYR A 281 -9.28 -16.94 2.08
N TRP A 282 -10.44 -17.60 1.90
CA TRP A 282 -11.76 -16.99 2.11
C TRP A 282 -12.00 -16.56 3.56
N LEU A 283 -11.61 -17.40 4.51
CA LEU A 283 -11.72 -17.07 5.92
C LEU A 283 -10.82 -15.87 6.27
N LEU A 284 -9.59 -15.81 5.74
CA LEU A 284 -8.65 -14.72 6.01
C LEU A 284 -9.20 -13.38 5.50
N ILE A 285 -9.78 -13.36 4.28
CA ILE A 285 -10.42 -12.16 3.72
C ILE A 285 -11.64 -11.78 4.56
N THR A 286 -12.45 -12.75 5.00
CA THR A 286 -13.60 -12.46 5.87
C THR A 286 -13.18 -11.81 7.18
N ILE A 287 -12.13 -12.31 7.83
CA ILE A 287 -11.59 -11.72 9.07
C ILE A 287 -11.11 -10.29 8.80
N ALA A 288 -10.35 -10.07 7.72
CA ALA A 288 -9.86 -8.75 7.36
C ALA A 288 -10.99 -7.75 7.08
N LEU A 289 -12.01 -8.18 6.31
CA LEU A 289 -13.21 -7.38 6.03
C LEU A 289 -14.06 -7.10 7.26
N THR A 290 -14.04 -7.99 8.26
CA THR A 290 -14.74 -7.78 9.54
C THR A 290 -13.96 -6.85 10.47
N ALA A 291 -12.64 -6.92 10.45
CA ALA A 291 -11.79 -6.04 11.26
C ALA A 291 -11.98 -4.55 10.92
N LEU A 292 -12.23 -4.24 9.63
CA LEU A 292 -12.34 -2.85 9.17
C LEU A 292 -13.56 -2.10 9.74
N PRO A 293 -14.81 -2.60 9.69
CA PRO A 293 -15.93 -1.90 10.33
C PRO A 293 -15.78 -1.81 11.84
N LEU A 294 -15.21 -2.82 12.52
CA LEU A 294 -14.91 -2.74 13.95
C LEU A 294 -13.91 -1.62 14.23
N ARG A 295 -12.87 -1.49 13.41
CA ARG A 295 -11.90 -0.40 13.46
C ARG A 295 -12.57 0.98 13.35
N GLY A 296 -13.45 1.15 12.35
CA GLY A 296 -14.16 2.40 12.12
C GLY A 296 -15.14 2.75 13.25
N MET A 297 -15.84 1.76 13.81
CA MET A 297 -16.71 1.96 14.97
C MET A 297 -15.90 2.43 16.20
N VAL A 298 -14.81 1.76 16.51
CA VAL A 298 -13.95 2.18 17.66
C VAL A 298 -13.43 3.60 17.44
N ALA A 299 -12.94 3.93 16.23
CA ALA A 299 -12.43 5.26 15.92
C ALA A 299 -13.51 6.35 15.97
N GLY A 300 -14.75 6.02 15.65
CA GLY A 300 -15.87 6.96 15.64
C GLY A 300 -16.52 7.21 16.99
N VAL A 301 -16.44 6.23 17.92
CA VAL A 301 -17.15 6.30 19.21
C VAL A 301 -16.22 6.57 20.39
N TRP A 302 -14.97 6.12 20.32
CA TRP A 302 -14.03 6.25 21.43
C TRP A 302 -13.17 7.49 21.31
N ASP A 303 -13.56 8.56 21.99
CA ASP A 303 -12.93 9.89 21.93
C ASP A 303 -11.61 10.05 22.70
N SER A 304 -10.97 8.95 23.09
CA SER A 304 -9.68 8.98 23.80
C SER A 304 -8.49 8.77 22.83
N PRO A 305 -7.32 9.38 23.06
CA PRO A 305 -6.09 9.06 22.33
C PRO A 305 -5.72 7.57 22.38
N TRP A 306 -6.12 6.84 23.42
CA TRP A 306 -5.90 5.40 23.56
C TRP A 306 -6.68 4.54 22.57
N ALA A 307 -7.71 5.10 21.90
CA ALA A 307 -8.40 4.43 20.79
C ALA A 307 -7.45 4.03 19.66
N LEU A 308 -6.31 4.71 19.55
CA LEU A 308 -5.24 4.35 18.62
C LEU A 308 -4.86 2.86 18.70
N LEU A 309 -4.73 2.30 19.91
CA LEU A 309 -4.26 0.93 20.09
C LEU A 309 -5.19 -0.09 19.39
N PRO A 310 -6.48 -0.24 19.76
CA PRO A 310 -7.34 -1.20 19.08
C PRO A 310 -7.58 -0.85 17.60
N VAL A 311 -7.66 0.44 17.25
CA VAL A 311 -7.86 0.89 15.88
C VAL A 311 -6.69 0.43 14.99
N GLN A 312 -5.46 0.61 15.42
CA GLN A 312 -4.30 0.24 14.61
C GLN A 312 -3.95 -1.25 14.71
N MET A 313 -4.30 -1.92 15.81
CA MET A 313 -4.21 -3.38 15.87
C MET A 313 -5.13 -4.04 14.85
N LEU A 314 -6.38 -3.57 14.71
CA LEU A 314 -7.33 -4.06 13.72
C LEU A 314 -6.85 -3.76 12.29
N ASP A 315 -6.20 -2.61 12.06
CA ASP A 315 -5.56 -2.30 10.78
C ASP A 315 -4.46 -3.29 10.43
N GLY A 316 -3.55 -3.53 11.38
CA GLY A 316 -2.46 -4.49 11.20
C GLY A 316 -2.96 -5.92 10.91
N VAL A 317 -4.05 -6.35 11.57
CA VAL A 317 -4.72 -7.62 11.26
C VAL A 317 -5.25 -7.61 9.83
N GLY A 318 -6.00 -6.57 9.44
CA GLY A 318 -6.56 -6.46 8.09
C GLY A 318 -5.50 -6.49 7.00
N ALA A 319 -4.49 -5.63 7.12
CA ALA A 319 -3.39 -5.50 6.15
C ALA A 319 -2.54 -6.78 6.07
N GLY A 320 -2.18 -7.36 7.22
CA GLY A 320 -1.38 -8.59 7.28
C GLY A 320 -2.09 -9.79 6.64
N LEU A 321 -3.40 -9.94 6.87
CA LEU A 321 -4.17 -11.01 6.24
C LEU A 321 -4.36 -10.80 4.74
N LEU A 322 -4.72 -9.59 4.30
CA LEU A 322 -4.99 -9.30 2.89
C LEU A 322 -3.73 -9.40 2.02
N GLY A 323 -2.57 -9.02 2.54
CA GLY A 323 -1.30 -9.15 1.82
C GLY A 323 -1.02 -10.57 1.33
N VAL A 324 -1.47 -11.58 2.07
CA VAL A 324 -1.32 -13.00 1.71
C VAL A 324 -2.59 -13.54 1.03
N ALA A 325 -3.75 -13.19 1.54
CA ALA A 325 -5.00 -13.82 1.13
C ALA A 325 -5.50 -13.33 -0.23
N LEU A 326 -5.29 -12.06 -0.59
CA LEU A 326 -5.77 -11.50 -1.85
C LEU A 326 -5.10 -12.16 -3.07
N PRO A 327 -3.75 -12.20 -3.18
CA PRO A 327 -3.10 -12.91 -4.28
C PRO A 327 -3.50 -14.40 -4.36
N GLY A 328 -3.61 -15.05 -3.21
CA GLY A 328 -4.02 -16.45 -3.13
C GLY A 328 -5.45 -16.71 -3.60
N ALA A 329 -6.40 -15.82 -3.24
CA ALA A 329 -7.78 -15.91 -3.69
C ALA A 329 -7.90 -15.69 -5.20
N VAL A 330 -7.19 -14.70 -5.76
CA VAL A 330 -7.14 -14.44 -7.20
C VAL A 330 -6.57 -15.65 -7.95
N ALA A 331 -5.45 -16.20 -7.45
CA ALA A 331 -4.85 -17.40 -8.04
C ALA A 331 -5.83 -18.58 -8.05
N ARG A 332 -6.62 -18.75 -6.99
CA ARG A 332 -7.61 -19.81 -6.90
C ARG A 332 -8.82 -19.60 -7.81
N ILE A 333 -9.29 -18.34 -7.95
CA ILE A 333 -10.39 -17.99 -8.88
C ILE A 333 -9.98 -18.23 -10.33
N LEU A 334 -8.73 -17.92 -10.68
CA LEU A 334 -8.23 -17.98 -12.04
C LEU A 334 -7.36 -19.23 -12.33
N GLN A 335 -7.44 -20.24 -11.46
CA GLN A 335 -6.69 -21.48 -11.61
C GLN A 335 -6.99 -22.13 -12.98
N GLY A 336 -5.94 -22.49 -13.71
CA GLY A 336 -6.04 -23.09 -15.04
C GLY A 336 -6.30 -22.11 -16.20
N SER A 337 -6.54 -20.81 -15.93
CA SER A 337 -6.81 -19.82 -16.98
C SER A 337 -5.54 -19.26 -17.63
N GLY A 338 -4.38 -19.35 -16.99
CA GLY A 338 -3.12 -18.71 -17.42
C GLY A 338 -3.10 -17.18 -17.25
N HIS A 339 -4.09 -16.57 -16.54
CA HIS A 339 -4.25 -15.12 -16.43
C HIS A 339 -4.18 -14.61 -15.00
N ILE A 340 -3.51 -15.32 -14.07
CA ILE A 340 -3.48 -14.98 -12.63
C ILE A 340 -2.89 -13.58 -12.41
N ASN A 341 -1.75 -13.25 -13.02
CA ASN A 341 -1.10 -11.96 -12.84
C ASN A 341 -1.93 -10.81 -13.42
N ILE A 342 -2.57 -11.02 -14.57
CA ILE A 342 -3.48 -10.05 -15.19
C ILE A 342 -4.70 -9.82 -14.28
N GLY A 343 -5.25 -10.89 -13.73
CA GLY A 343 -6.39 -10.81 -12.80
C GLY A 343 -6.02 -10.09 -11.50
N LEU A 344 -4.85 -10.36 -10.93
CA LEU A 344 -4.35 -9.65 -9.76
C LEU A 344 -4.15 -8.16 -10.06
N GLY A 345 -3.54 -7.83 -11.21
CA GLY A 345 -3.40 -6.45 -11.67
C GLY A 345 -4.74 -5.74 -11.85
N ALA A 346 -5.78 -6.44 -12.37
CA ALA A 346 -7.12 -5.89 -12.49
C ALA A 346 -7.74 -5.55 -11.13
N VAL A 347 -7.65 -6.48 -10.17
CA VAL A 347 -8.17 -6.28 -8.80
C VAL A 347 -7.43 -5.13 -8.11
N THR A 348 -6.09 -5.09 -8.19
CA THR A 348 -5.29 -4.01 -7.58
C THR A 348 -5.55 -2.65 -8.20
N THR A 349 -5.80 -2.57 -9.50
CA THR A 349 -6.19 -1.31 -10.17
C THR A 349 -7.52 -0.79 -9.63
N ILE A 350 -8.52 -1.66 -9.52
CA ILE A 350 -9.85 -1.28 -9.02
C ILE A 350 -9.79 -0.88 -7.54
N GLN A 351 -9.05 -1.61 -6.71
CA GLN A 351 -8.88 -1.23 -5.30
C GLN A 351 -8.20 0.14 -5.16
N SER A 352 -7.27 0.48 -6.06
CA SER A 352 -6.58 1.78 -6.05
C SER A 352 -7.53 2.95 -6.33
N ILE A 353 -8.62 2.73 -7.09
CA ILE A 353 -9.67 3.74 -7.26
C ILE A 353 -10.29 4.08 -5.89
N GLY A 354 -10.67 3.06 -5.14
CA GLY A 354 -11.22 3.25 -3.79
C GLY A 354 -10.24 3.96 -2.86
N ALA A 355 -8.98 3.51 -2.84
CA ALA A 355 -7.94 4.12 -2.01
C ALA A 355 -7.73 5.61 -2.36
N ALA A 356 -7.66 5.96 -3.65
CA ALA A 356 -7.45 7.33 -4.10
C ALA A 356 -8.61 8.26 -3.74
N MET A 357 -9.86 7.79 -3.80
CA MET A 357 -11.05 8.59 -3.49
C MET A 357 -11.31 8.75 -1.99
N SER A 358 -10.75 7.87 -1.17
CA SER A 358 -11.00 7.81 0.28
C SER A 358 -10.71 9.11 1.02
N PRO A 359 -9.56 9.79 0.82
CA PRO A 359 -9.24 11.01 1.56
C PRO A 359 -10.19 12.18 1.27
N ALA A 360 -10.59 12.38 0.00
CA ALA A 360 -11.55 13.43 -0.34
C ALA A 360 -12.92 13.17 0.31
N LEU A 361 -13.43 11.93 0.20
CA LEU A 361 -14.69 11.57 0.83
C LEU A 361 -14.66 11.81 2.35
N ALA A 362 -13.63 11.29 3.02
CA ALA A 362 -13.50 11.42 4.45
C ALA A 362 -13.29 12.87 4.91
N GLY A 363 -12.47 13.64 4.16
CA GLY A 363 -12.20 15.04 4.44
C GLY A 363 -13.43 15.91 4.33
N VAL A 364 -14.24 15.75 3.26
CA VAL A 364 -15.51 16.48 3.09
C VAL A 364 -16.48 16.18 4.22
N VAL A 365 -16.66 14.89 4.57
CA VAL A 365 -17.57 14.54 5.67
C VAL A 365 -17.03 15.08 7.01
N ALA A 366 -15.72 14.99 7.26
CA ALA A 366 -15.11 15.51 8.48
C ALA A 366 -15.28 17.02 8.60
N ARG A 367 -15.14 17.76 7.51
CA ARG A 367 -15.31 19.22 7.45
C ARG A 367 -16.72 19.67 7.81
N HIS A 368 -17.73 19.00 7.26
CA HIS A 368 -19.14 19.44 7.40
C HIS A 368 -19.88 18.81 8.58
N TYR A 369 -19.50 17.58 8.97
CA TYR A 369 -20.22 16.79 9.97
C TYR A 369 -19.34 16.29 11.12
N GLY A 370 -18.04 16.62 11.10
CA GLY A 370 -17.05 16.21 12.11
C GLY A 370 -16.45 14.82 11.86
N TYR A 371 -15.36 14.56 12.58
CA TYR A 371 -14.58 13.31 12.41
C TYR A 371 -15.36 12.04 12.75
N GLY A 372 -16.23 12.09 13.79
CA GLY A 372 -17.08 10.95 14.15
C GLY A 372 -17.99 10.52 13.01
N ALA A 373 -18.62 11.49 12.31
CA ALA A 373 -19.44 11.22 11.14
C ALA A 373 -18.63 10.64 9.97
N ALA A 374 -17.40 11.14 9.76
CA ALA A 374 -16.52 10.60 8.75
C ALA A 374 -16.17 9.13 9.02
N PHE A 375 -15.82 8.77 10.25
CA PHE A 375 -15.62 7.36 10.63
C PHE A 375 -16.89 6.51 10.48
N ALA A 376 -18.07 7.06 10.79
CA ALA A 376 -19.34 6.35 10.60
C ALA A 376 -19.62 6.07 9.11
N VAL A 377 -19.38 7.03 8.21
CA VAL A 377 -19.52 6.84 6.76
C VAL A 377 -18.53 5.77 6.26
N LEU A 378 -17.27 5.85 6.66
CA LEU A 378 -16.25 4.86 6.31
C LEU A 378 -16.63 3.46 6.84
N THR A 379 -17.17 3.37 8.06
CA THR A 379 -17.69 2.12 8.62
C THR A 379 -18.85 1.55 7.80
N GLY A 380 -19.77 2.40 7.35
CA GLY A 380 -20.87 1.97 6.47
C GLY A 380 -20.38 1.39 5.14
N ILE A 381 -19.35 2.00 4.55
CA ILE A 381 -18.70 1.50 3.33
C ILE A 381 -18.00 0.15 3.60
N ALA A 382 -17.33 0.01 4.76
CA ALA A 382 -16.71 -1.25 5.16
C ALA A 382 -17.74 -2.38 5.34
N LEU A 383 -18.90 -2.09 5.94
CA LEU A 383 -20.01 -3.04 6.04
C LEU A 383 -20.54 -3.43 4.66
N LEU A 384 -20.64 -2.48 3.74
CA LEU A 384 -21.04 -2.78 2.35
C LEU A 384 -20.03 -3.71 1.67
N ALA A 385 -18.71 -3.50 1.89
CA ALA A 385 -17.67 -4.39 1.39
C ALA A 385 -17.85 -5.83 1.93
N LEU A 386 -18.16 -5.96 3.23
CA LEU A 386 -18.42 -7.24 3.86
C LEU A 386 -19.68 -7.93 3.30
N VAL A 387 -20.76 -7.18 3.03
CA VAL A 387 -21.98 -7.71 2.39
C VAL A 387 -21.69 -8.21 0.98
N VAL A 388 -20.98 -7.44 0.17
CA VAL A 388 -20.56 -7.85 -1.20
C VAL A 388 -19.72 -9.13 -1.14
N TRP A 389 -18.82 -9.22 -0.18
CA TRP A 389 -17.99 -10.41 0.03
C TRP A 389 -18.81 -11.63 0.50
N ALA A 390 -19.73 -11.46 1.45
CA ALA A 390 -20.60 -12.54 1.94
C ALA A 390 -21.46 -13.11 0.82
N TRP A 391 -22.02 -12.26 -0.04
CA TRP A 391 -22.76 -12.68 -1.21
C TRP A 391 -21.93 -13.47 -2.23
N LEU A 392 -20.64 -13.14 -2.40
CA LEU A 392 -19.71 -13.92 -3.20
C LEU A 392 -19.44 -15.30 -2.57
N ALA A 393 -19.25 -15.37 -1.26
CA ALA A 393 -18.99 -16.61 -0.53
C ALA A 393 -20.18 -17.59 -0.62
N GLU A 394 -21.40 -17.10 -0.38
CA GLU A 394 -22.64 -17.89 -0.46
C GLU A 394 -22.83 -18.53 -1.84
N ARG A 395 -22.60 -17.76 -2.91
CA ARG A 395 -22.70 -18.29 -4.29
C ARG A 395 -21.68 -19.37 -4.60
N ARG A 396 -20.50 -19.30 -3.99
CA ARG A 396 -19.46 -20.32 -4.13
C ARG A 396 -19.90 -21.64 -3.51
N ASP A 397 -20.49 -21.60 -2.33
CA ASP A 397 -20.91 -22.79 -1.62
C ASP A 397 -22.09 -23.48 -2.35
N HIS A 398 -23.02 -22.69 -2.92
CA HIS A 398 -24.08 -23.23 -3.78
C HIS A 398 -23.52 -23.87 -5.07
N ALA A 399 -22.48 -23.30 -5.69
CA ALA A 399 -21.85 -23.88 -6.89
C ALA A 399 -21.10 -25.18 -6.56
N ALA A 400 -20.39 -25.23 -5.43
CA ALA A 400 -19.70 -26.43 -4.95
C ALA A 400 -20.68 -27.54 -4.58
N GLY A 401 -21.80 -27.20 -3.92
CA GLY A 401 -22.88 -28.14 -3.59
C GLY A 401 -23.51 -28.76 -4.86
N ARG A 402 -23.82 -27.95 -5.90
CA ARG A 402 -24.33 -28.45 -7.18
C ARG A 402 -23.33 -29.36 -7.88
N ALA A 403 -22.04 -29.02 -7.89
CA ALA A 403 -20.99 -29.85 -8.48
C ALA A 403 -20.86 -31.21 -7.77
N ALA A 404 -20.94 -31.22 -6.44
CA ALA A 404 -20.92 -32.45 -5.63
C ALA A 404 -22.14 -33.35 -5.90
N VAL A 405 -23.34 -32.76 -6.01
CA VAL A 405 -24.58 -33.51 -6.35
C VAL A 405 -24.48 -34.10 -7.78
N VAL A 406 -23.99 -33.34 -8.76
CA VAL A 406 -23.80 -33.85 -10.12
C VAL A 406 -22.74 -34.94 -10.19
N ALA A 407 -21.66 -34.84 -9.40
CA ALA A 407 -20.63 -35.88 -9.30
C ALA A 407 -21.14 -37.17 -8.62
N ALA A 408 -22.06 -37.06 -7.68
CA ALA A 408 -22.68 -38.20 -7.00
C ALA A 408 -23.75 -38.91 -7.83
N LEU A 409 -24.29 -38.25 -8.88
CA LEU A 409 -25.28 -38.80 -9.82
C LEU A 409 -24.65 -39.43 -11.06
N LYS A 410 -23.34 -39.32 -11.25
CA LYS A 410 -22.54 -40.03 -12.29
C LYS A 410 -21.82 -41.24 -11.70
#